data_c4caf7c02b932baa6578b3247929a229
#
_entry.id   c4caf7c02b932baa6578b3247929a229
#
_cell.length_a   1.000
_cell.length_b   1.000
_cell.length_c   1.000
_cell.angle_alpha   90.00
_cell.angle_beta   90.00
_cell.angle_gamma   90.00
#
_symmetry.space_group_name_H-M   'P 1'
#
loop_
_entity.id
_entity.type
_entity.pdbx_description
1 polymer ?
#
loop_
_entity_poly.entity_id
_entity_poly.type
_entity_poly.pdbx_seq_one_letter_code
_entity_poly.pdbx_strand_id
1 'polypeptide(L)'
;LFMFKRYEQIIIPDVRTSPNLTGKLTHYGNISHHSKLHYLGVFCSVSKLNIDEDIDYLFSVSGPEIQRTLFEEIILDQIQNIPGKKVVLLGKPDDNKSYNNFENTEIYNHVNRQKLNEFLNRAKFVICRSGYTSVMELVALGKRALMIPTPGQTEQEYLARHYQMTGLFFTAKQEGLNLVMELGKIENSFTPNM
;
A
#
# COMPACT_ATOMS: atom_id res chain seq x y z
N LEU A 1 5.99 -23.37 14.05
CA LEU A 1 5.48 -24.67 14.57
C LEU A 1 5.01 -24.59 16.03
N PHE A 2 5.67 -23.80 16.88
CA PHE A 2 5.28 -23.69 18.30
C PHE A 2 3.91 -23.02 18.51
N MET A 3 3.52 -22.06 17.65
CA MET A 3 2.23 -21.38 17.73
C MET A 3 1.04 -22.31 17.43
N PHE A 4 1.17 -23.22 16.47
CA PHE A 4 0.08 -24.16 16.10
C PHE A 4 -0.43 -25.03 17.25
N LYS A 5 0.43 -25.30 18.27
CA LYS A 5 0.04 -26.10 19.43
C LYS A 5 -0.86 -25.34 20.42
N ARG A 6 -0.82 -24.00 20.39
CA ARG A 6 -1.52 -23.13 21.36
C ARG A 6 -2.92 -22.71 20.94
N TYR A 7 -3.23 -22.78 19.64
CA TYR A 7 -4.50 -22.34 19.09
C TYR A 7 -5.27 -23.53 18.52
N GLU A 8 -6.57 -23.52 18.70
CA GLU A 8 -7.47 -24.53 18.11
C GLU A 8 -7.66 -24.26 16.61
N GLN A 9 -7.77 -22.96 16.24
CA GLN A 9 -7.94 -22.51 14.87
C GLN A 9 -7.09 -21.25 14.62
N ILE A 10 -6.63 -21.10 13.41
CA ILE A 10 -5.88 -19.94 12.94
C ILE A 10 -6.53 -19.44 11.65
N ILE A 11 -6.98 -18.20 11.68
CA ILE A 11 -7.60 -17.53 10.54
C ILE A 11 -6.54 -16.78 9.76
N ILE A 12 -6.51 -16.98 8.47
CA ILE A 12 -5.58 -16.31 7.55
C ILE A 12 -6.41 -15.50 6.56
N PRO A 13 -6.25 -14.16 6.53
CA PRO A 13 -6.94 -13.30 5.57
C PRO A 13 -6.23 -13.34 4.20
N ASP A 14 -6.20 -14.48 3.57
CA ASP A 14 -5.62 -14.76 2.26
C ASP A 14 -6.35 -15.93 1.61
N VAL A 15 -6.05 -16.25 0.37
CA VAL A 15 -6.55 -17.43 -0.33
C VAL A 15 -5.58 -18.61 -0.16
N ARG A 16 -6.09 -19.83 -0.13
CA ARG A 16 -5.26 -21.03 0.05
C ARG A 16 -4.40 -21.36 -1.17
N THR A 17 -4.91 -21.07 -2.35
CA THR A 17 -4.26 -21.40 -3.63
C THR A 17 -3.41 -20.25 -4.15
N SER A 18 -2.47 -20.56 -5.04
CA SER A 18 -1.75 -19.52 -5.80
C SER A 18 -2.63 -19.01 -6.97
N PRO A 19 -2.58 -17.71 -7.33
CA PRO A 19 -1.80 -16.66 -6.67
C PRO A 19 -2.39 -16.25 -5.32
N ASN A 20 -1.54 -15.95 -4.34
CA ASN A 20 -1.92 -15.49 -3.01
C ASN A 20 -1.12 -14.24 -2.61
N LEU A 21 -1.60 -13.53 -1.57
CA LEU A 21 -1.02 -12.25 -1.17
C LEU A 21 0.18 -12.39 -0.23
N THR A 22 0.20 -13.42 0.60
CA THR A 22 1.21 -13.58 1.66
C THR A 22 2.45 -14.34 1.23
N GLY A 23 2.40 -15.05 0.09
CA GLY A 23 3.48 -15.91 -0.34
C GLY A 23 3.91 -16.89 0.76
N LYS A 24 5.20 -17.01 1.00
CA LYS A 24 5.76 -17.94 2.00
C LYS A 24 5.43 -17.57 3.45
N LEU A 25 4.88 -16.40 3.75
CA LEU A 25 4.53 -16.03 5.14
C LEU A 25 3.47 -16.98 5.71
N THR A 26 2.50 -17.40 4.91
CA THR A 26 1.45 -18.34 5.34
C THR A 26 1.39 -19.62 4.51
N HIS A 27 2.16 -19.72 3.42
CA HIS A 27 2.17 -20.85 2.48
C HIS A 27 3.53 -21.56 2.45
N TYR A 28 4.14 -21.80 3.61
CA TYR A 28 5.44 -22.44 3.70
C TYR A 28 5.29 -23.97 3.80
N GLY A 29 5.79 -24.71 2.80
CA GLY A 29 5.76 -26.17 2.77
C GLY A 29 4.36 -26.76 2.96
N ASN A 30 4.25 -27.82 3.74
CA ASN A 30 2.96 -28.47 4.02
C ASN A 30 2.10 -27.75 5.07
N ILE A 31 2.54 -26.57 5.59
CA ILE A 31 1.79 -25.82 6.61
C ILE A 31 0.45 -25.34 6.05
N SER A 32 0.38 -24.92 4.79
CA SER A 32 -0.83 -24.45 4.15
C SER A 32 -1.99 -25.46 4.15
N HIS A 33 -1.70 -26.74 4.31
CA HIS A 33 -2.68 -27.84 4.40
C HIS A 33 -3.01 -28.26 5.82
N HIS A 34 -2.48 -27.58 6.85
CA HIS A 34 -2.77 -27.91 8.22
C HIS A 34 -4.24 -27.67 8.54
N SER A 35 -4.92 -28.65 9.17
CA SER A 35 -6.37 -28.63 9.44
C SER A 35 -6.85 -27.48 10.32
N LYS A 36 -5.95 -26.84 11.07
CA LYS A 36 -6.26 -25.68 11.91
C LYS A 36 -6.24 -24.35 11.15
N LEU A 37 -5.79 -24.31 9.88
CA LEU A 37 -5.69 -23.10 9.09
C LEU A 37 -6.93 -22.87 8.25
N HIS A 38 -7.56 -21.72 8.44
CA HIS A 38 -8.76 -21.30 7.71
C HIS A 38 -8.45 -20.04 6.93
N TYR A 39 -8.41 -20.18 5.60
CA TYR A 39 -8.20 -19.07 4.68
C TYR A 39 -9.55 -18.42 4.36
N LEU A 40 -9.71 -17.13 4.67
CA LEU A 40 -10.95 -16.37 4.49
C LEU A 40 -11.00 -15.52 3.21
N GLY A 41 -9.90 -15.49 2.44
CA GLY A 41 -9.77 -14.55 1.33
C GLY A 41 -9.36 -13.16 1.81
N VAL A 42 -9.57 -12.16 0.95
CA VAL A 42 -9.26 -10.76 1.27
C VAL A 42 -10.24 -10.26 2.33
N PHE A 43 -9.70 -9.73 3.41
CA PHE A 43 -10.48 -9.19 4.54
C PHE A 43 -10.09 -7.73 4.78
N CYS A 44 -10.96 -6.81 4.37
CA CYS A 44 -10.72 -5.37 4.53
C CYS A 44 -12.02 -4.63 4.88
N SER A 45 -11.90 -3.39 5.31
CA SER A 45 -13.03 -2.53 5.69
C SER A 45 -13.36 -1.47 4.63
N VAL A 46 -12.74 -1.56 3.45
CA VAL A 46 -13.07 -0.70 2.31
C VAL A 46 -14.08 -1.39 1.40
N SER A 47 -14.86 -0.59 0.69
CA SER A 47 -15.82 -1.06 -0.30
C SER A 47 -15.71 -0.24 -1.57
N LYS A 48 -15.99 -0.87 -2.70
CA LYS A 48 -16.02 -0.18 -3.99
C LYS A 48 -17.20 0.79 -4.02
N LEU A 49 -16.93 2.04 -4.41
CA LEU A 49 -17.90 3.10 -4.59
C LEU A 49 -18.08 3.38 -6.07
N ASN A 50 -19.27 3.82 -6.46
CA ASN A 50 -19.54 4.26 -7.83
C ASN A 50 -19.29 5.76 -7.94
N ILE A 51 -18.00 6.15 -7.98
CA ILE A 51 -17.53 7.53 -8.06
C ILE A 51 -16.39 7.62 -9.06
N ASP A 52 -16.15 8.82 -9.60
CA ASP A 52 -15.10 9.06 -10.59
C ASP A 52 -13.69 8.98 -9.98
N GLU A 53 -12.73 8.47 -10.73
CA GLU A 53 -11.31 8.51 -10.40
C GLU A 53 -10.71 9.85 -10.84
N ASP A 54 -10.83 10.87 -9.99
CA ASP A 54 -10.39 12.24 -10.26
C ASP A 54 -9.07 12.64 -9.55
N ILE A 55 -8.47 11.73 -8.78
CA ILE A 55 -7.17 11.90 -8.12
C ILE A 55 -6.12 11.08 -8.86
N ASP A 56 -5.12 11.75 -9.45
CA ASP A 56 -4.07 11.05 -10.19
C ASP A 56 -3.19 10.22 -9.24
N TYR A 57 -2.78 10.81 -8.11
CA TYR A 57 -1.92 10.14 -7.13
C TYR A 57 -2.41 10.34 -5.69
N LEU A 58 -2.62 9.23 -4.99
CA LEU A 58 -2.87 9.21 -3.55
C LEU A 58 -1.63 8.71 -2.81
N PHE A 59 -1.03 9.56 -2.00
CA PHE A 59 0.06 9.20 -1.10
C PHE A 59 -0.50 8.87 0.28
N SER A 60 -0.32 7.62 0.73
CA SER A 60 -0.75 7.18 2.05
C SER A 60 0.46 6.88 2.92
N VAL A 61 0.84 7.86 3.74
CA VAL A 61 1.96 7.75 4.67
C VAL A 61 1.51 7.00 5.91
N SER A 62 2.27 5.98 6.29
CA SER A 62 2.02 5.17 7.48
C SER A 62 3.31 4.56 8.01
N GLY A 63 3.23 3.88 9.14
CA GLY A 63 4.36 3.20 9.75
C GLY A 63 4.83 3.83 11.06
N PRO A 64 5.85 3.25 11.70
CA PRO A 64 6.38 3.76 12.95
C PRO A 64 7.20 5.03 12.74
N GLU A 65 7.25 5.89 13.76
CA GLU A 65 8.28 6.92 13.82
C GLU A 65 9.68 6.23 13.98
N ILE A 66 10.67 6.66 13.40
CA ILE A 66 11.03 7.86 12.60
C ILE A 66 10.73 7.67 11.10
N GLN A 67 10.53 6.42 10.69
CA GLN A 67 10.39 6.03 9.27
C GLN A 67 9.20 6.67 8.57
N ARG A 68 8.13 6.98 9.31
CA ARG A 68 6.98 7.72 8.80
C ARG A 68 7.36 9.14 8.42
N THR A 69 8.04 9.86 9.32
CA THR A 69 8.50 11.24 9.09
C THR A 69 9.49 11.32 7.92
N LEU A 70 10.45 10.41 7.83
CA LEU A 70 11.38 10.36 6.70
C LEU A 70 10.66 10.12 5.36
N PHE A 71 9.63 9.30 5.34
CA PHE A 71 8.87 9.06 4.11
C PHE A 71 8.01 10.26 3.73
N GLU A 72 7.41 10.95 4.70
CA GLU A 72 6.73 12.21 4.50
C GLU A 72 7.64 13.28 3.88
N GLU A 73 8.83 13.47 4.43
CA GLU A 73 9.82 14.42 3.93
C GLU A 73 10.18 14.13 2.46
N ILE A 74 10.44 12.87 2.13
CA ILE A 74 10.72 12.45 0.74
C ILE A 74 9.56 12.81 -0.20
N ILE A 75 8.32 12.62 0.23
CA ILE A 75 7.13 12.96 -0.57
C ILE A 75 7.03 14.46 -0.74
N LEU A 76 7.09 15.23 0.35
CA LEU A 76 6.88 16.67 0.31
C LEU A 76 7.97 17.41 -0.48
N ASP A 77 9.20 16.95 -0.41
CA ASP A 77 10.31 17.52 -1.21
C ASP A 77 10.13 17.34 -2.71
N GLN A 78 9.43 16.29 -3.14
CA GLN A 78 9.27 15.95 -4.55
C GLN A 78 7.88 16.25 -5.11
N ILE A 79 6.89 16.52 -4.26
CA ILE A 79 5.47 16.58 -4.62
C ILE A 79 5.16 17.61 -5.70
N GLN A 80 5.87 18.73 -5.73
CA GLN A 80 5.68 19.80 -6.75
C GLN A 80 6.11 19.37 -8.14
N ASN A 81 7.06 18.44 -8.23
CA ASN A 81 7.59 17.94 -9.50
C ASN A 81 6.74 16.78 -10.08
N ILE A 82 5.73 16.33 -9.35
CA ILE A 82 4.81 15.28 -9.78
C ILE A 82 3.58 15.94 -10.41
N PRO A 83 3.27 15.68 -11.69
CA PRO A 83 2.12 16.28 -12.35
C PRO A 83 0.79 15.74 -11.83
N GLY A 84 -0.32 16.41 -12.17
CA GLY A 84 -1.66 15.95 -11.87
C GLY A 84 -2.16 16.31 -10.46
N LYS A 85 -3.38 15.87 -10.16
CA LYS A 85 -4.05 16.08 -8.87
C LYS A 85 -3.57 15.06 -7.84
N LYS A 86 -3.11 15.57 -6.70
CA LYS A 86 -2.50 14.77 -5.64
C LYS A 86 -3.23 14.92 -4.32
N VAL A 87 -3.35 13.83 -3.58
CA VAL A 87 -3.79 13.83 -2.19
C VAL A 87 -2.73 13.13 -1.35
N VAL A 88 -2.35 13.74 -0.22
CA VAL A 88 -1.37 13.21 0.73
C VAL A 88 -2.04 13.01 2.09
N LEU A 89 -2.01 11.78 2.59
CA LEU A 89 -2.51 11.41 3.91
C LEU A 89 -1.32 11.08 4.80
N LEU A 90 -1.08 11.87 5.85
CA LEU A 90 0.13 11.78 6.68
C LEU A 90 0.01 10.78 7.83
N GLY A 91 -1.22 10.35 8.17
CA GLY A 91 -1.45 9.39 9.24
C GLY A 91 -1.06 9.92 10.64
N LYS A 92 -1.18 11.23 10.87
CA LYS A 92 -0.82 11.95 12.11
C LYS A 92 -2.05 12.55 12.78
N PRO A 93 -2.86 11.78 13.54
CA PRO A 93 -4.11 12.28 14.12
C PRO A 93 -3.92 13.41 15.14
N ASP A 94 -2.79 13.44 15.83
CA ASP A 94 -2.50 14.41 16.88
C ASP A 94 -1.74 15.64 16.38
N ASP A 95 -1.44 15.71 15.09
CA ASP A 95 -0.70 16.82 14.49
C ASP A 95 -1.68 17.84 13.88
N ASN A 96 -1.54 19.10 14.29
CA ASN A 96 -2.31 20.24 13.77
C ASN A 96 -1.47 21.12 12.82
N LYS A 97 -0.36 20.60 12.32
CA LYS A 97 0.52 21.33 11.41
C LYS A 97 -0.20 21.66 10.11
N SER A 98 -0.14 22.93 9.72
CA SER A 98 -0.57 23.38 8.41
C SER A 98 0.60 23.24 7.43
N TYR A 99 0.31 22.73 6.25
CA TYR A 99 1.29 22.60 5.19
C TYR A 99 1.11 23.71 4.16
N ASN A 100 2.19 24.10 3.51
CA ASN A 100 2.16 25.08 2.42
C ASN A 100 1.22 24.59 1.31
N ASN A 101 0.56 25.52 0.65
CA ASN A 101 -0.25 25.22 -0.52
C ASN A 101 0.67 24.80 -1.68
N PHE A 102 0.68 23.52 -1.98
CA PHE A 102 1.28 22.98 -3.19
C PHE A 102 0.23 22.96 -4.29
N GLU A 103 0.63 23.29 -5.50
CA GLU A 103 -0.30 23.31 -6.63
C GLU A 103 -0.91 21.92 -6.88
N ASN A 104 -2.22 21.87 -7.10
CA ASN A 104 -2.99 20.64 -7.34
C ASN A 104 -2.75 19.54 -6.27
N THR A 105 -2.51 19.95 -5.00
CA THR A 105 -2.20 19.00 -3.92
C THR A 105 -3.00 19.33 -2.66
N GLU A 106 -3.72 18.35 -2.16
CA GLU A 106 -4.42 18.41 -0.87
C GLU A 106 -3.65 17.57 0.15
N ILE A 107 -3.33 18.12 1.33
CA ILE A 107 -2.60 17.43 2.39
C ILE A 107 -3.49 17.34 3.63
N TYR A 108 -3.64 16.13 4.17
CA TYR A 108 -4.40 15.83 5.36
C TYR A 108 -3.52 15.18 6.42
N ASN A 109 -3.45 15.75 7.62
CA ASN A 109 -2.76 15.14 8.76
C ASN A 109 -3.36 13.78 9.10
N HIS A 110 -4.69 13.71 9.13
CA HIS A 110 -5.44 12.49 9.36
C HIS A 110 -6.81 12.57 8.68
N VAL A 111 -7.34 11.42 8.30
CA VAL A 111 -8.71 11.28 7.81
C VAL A 111 -9.37 10.09 8.48
N ASN A 112 -10.69 10.16 8.67
CA ASN A 112 -11.45 9.02 9.17
C ASN A 112 -11.55 7.90 8.11
N ARG A 113 -12.02 6.74 8.53
CA ARG A 113 -12.11 5.55 7.67
C ARG A 113 -12.97 5.75 6.43
N GLN A 114 -14.08 6.47 6.58
CA GLN A 114 -14.99 6.75 5.46
C GLN A 114 -14.29 7.61 4.40
N LYS A 115 -13.58 8.65 4.81
CA LYS A 115 -12.85 9.53 3.90
C LYS A 115 -11.66 8.83 3.25
N LEU A 116 -10.98 7.95 3.97
CA LEU A 116 -9.95 7.10 3.40
C LEU A 116 -10.52 6.20 2.28
N ASN A 117 -11.67 5.55 2.53
CA ASN A 117 -12.33 4.73 1.52
C ASN A 117 -12.70 5.56 0.28
N GLU A 118 -13.23 6.78 0.47
CA GLU A 118 -13.51 7.71 -0.63
C GLU A 118 -12.25 8.02 -1.44
N PHE A 119 -11.15 8.43 -0.79
CA PHE A 119 -9.90 8.77 -1.48
C PHE A 119 -9.30 7.56 -2.22
N LEU A 120 -9.32 6.38 -1.61
CA LEU A 120 -8.87 5.16 -2.28
C LEU A 120 -9.68 4.86 -3.54
N ASN A 121 -11.00 5.06 -3.51
CA ASN A 121 -11.85 4.86 -4.69
C ASN A 121 -11.58 5.91 -5.78
N ARG A 122 -11.35 7.17 -5.40
CA ARG A 122 -11.08 8.28 -6.33
C ARG A 122 -9.67 8.24 -6.93
N ALA A 123 -8.75 7.52 -6.31
CA ALA A 123 -7.36 7.45 -6.77
C ALA A 123 -7.20 6.56 -8.00
N LYS A 124 -6.51 7.05 -9.04
CA LYS A 124 -6.04 6.26 -10.18
C LYS A 124 -4.82 5.42 -9.81
N PHE A 125 -3.94 5.98 -8.96
CA PHE A 125 -2.72 5.33 -8.53
C PHE A 125 -2.41 5.64 -7.05
N VAL A 126 -1.95 4.65 -6.29
CA VAL A 126 -1.68 4.80 -4.86
C VAL A 126 -0.19 4.59 -4.57
N ILE A 127 0.41 5.47 -3.76
CA ILE A 127 1.77 5.31 -3.23
C ILE A 127 1.67 5.08 -1.72
N CYS A 128 2.13 3.93 -1.24
CA CYS A 128 1.98 3.57 0.17
C CYS A 128 3.05 2.59 0.65
N ARG A 129 3.01 2.27 1.94
CA ARG A 129 3.79 1.18 2.52
C ARG A 129 3.25 -0.19 2.06
N SER A 130 4.14 -1.20 2.02
CA SER A 130 3.76 -2.60 1.71
C SER A 130 3.19 -3.35 2.93
N GLY A 131 2.43 -2.64 3.77
CA GLY A 131 1.72 -3.23 4.90
C GLY A 131 0.54 -4.10 4.44
N TYR A 132 0.34 -5.25 5.06
CA TYR A 132 -0.63 -6.24 4.60
C TYR A 132 -2.08 -5.71 4.57
N THR A 133 -2.46 -4.83 5.50
CA THR A 133 -3.78 -4.18 5.50
C THR A 133 -3.99 -3.35 4.24
N SER A 134 -3.01 -2.51 3.86
CA SER A 134 -3.07 -1.69 2.64
C SER A 134 -3.15 -2.55 1.39
N VAL A 135 -2.40 -3.66 1.36
CA VAL A 135 -2.45 -4.63 0.26
C VAL A 135 -3.85 -5.19 0.06
N MET A 136 -4.50 -5.65 1.14
CA MET A 136 -5.85 -6.18 1.07
C MET A 136 -6.86 -5.13 0.57
N GLU A 137 -6.73 -3.88 1.02
CA GLU A 137 -7.58 -2.77 0.58
C GLU A 137 -7.42 -2.48 -0.91
N LEU A 138 -6.18 -2.40 -1.38
CA LEU A 138 -5.87 -2.13 -2.78
C LEU A 138 -6.34 -3.26 -3.70
N VAL A 139 -6.15 -4.51 -3.28
CA VAL A 139 -6.65 -5.68 -4.03
C VAL A 139 -8.18 -5.69 -4.09
N ALA A 140 -8.86 -5.43 -2.96
CA ALA A 140 -10.32 -5.38 -2.91
C ALA A 140 -10.92 -4.31 -3.84
N LEU A 141 -10.22 -3.18 -4.01
CA LEU A 141 -10.64 -2.08 -4.87
C LEU A 141 -10.10 -2.20 -6.31
N GLY A 142 -9.22 -3.14 -6.59
CA GLY A 142 -8.56 -3.30 -7.90
C GLY A 142 -7.62 -2.13 -8.23
N LYS A 143 -6.99 -1.51 -7.23
CA LYS A 143 -6.13 -0.34 -7.40
C LYS A 143 -4.70 -0.74 -7.75
N ARG A 144 -4.08 0.08 -8.59
CA ARG A 144 -2.65 0.01 -8.90
C ARG A 144 -1.86 0.78 -7.85
N ALA A 145 -0.66 0.30 -7.51
CA ALA A 145 0.14 0.99 -6.49
C ALA A 145 1.64 0.85 -6.70
N LEU A 146 2.38 1.84 -6.17
CA LEU A 146 3.80 1.79 -5.88
C LEU A 146 3.99 1.59 -4.38
N MET A 147 4.56 0.47 -3.99
CA MET A 147 4.79 0.12 -2.60
C MET A 147 6.22 0.39 -2.15
N ILE A 148 6.35 1.13 -1.07
CA ILE A 148 7.62 1.50 -0.47
C ILE A 148 7.73 0.81 0.90
N PRO A 149 8.43 -0.33 1.02
CA PRO A 149 8.56 -1.01 2.31
C PRO A 149 9.26 -0.12 3.33
N THR A 150 8.83 -0.22 4.59
CA THR A 150 9.52 0.44 5.69
C THR A 150 10.88 -0.22 5.90
N PRO A 151 12.01 0.54 5.83
CA PRO A 151 13.33 -0.03 6.03
C PRO A 151 13.45 -0.76 7.37
N GLY A 152 14.01 -1.98 7.35
CA GLY A 152 14.16 -2.83 8.53
C GLY A 152 12.92 -3.61 8.95
N GLN A 153 11.76 -3.41 8.31
CA GLN A 153 10.59 -4.25 8.52
C GLN A 153 10.61 -5.44 7.54
N THR A 154 11.14 -6.56 8.00
CA THR A 154 11.38 -7.76 7.19
C THR A 154 10.13 -8.30 6.49
N GLU A 155 8.96 -8.21 7.14
CA GLU A 155 7.67 -8.57 6.53
C GLU A 155 7.35 -7.69 5.33
N GLN A 156 7.43 -6.36 5.47
CA GLN A 156 7.15 -5.42 4.39
C GLN A 156 8.14 -5.55 3.23
N GLU A 157 9.42 -5.74 3.53
CA GLU A 157 10.46 -5.98 2.53
C GLU A 157 10.24 -7.29 1.77
N TYR A 158 9.80 -8.33 2.48
CA TYR A 158 9.43 -9.60 1.86
C TYR A 158 8.20 -9.43 0.96
N LEU A 159 7.13 -8.81 1.46
CA LEU A 159 5.90 -8.60 0.69
C LEU A 159 6.15 -7.75 -0.56
N ALA A 160 6.93 -6.67 -0.46
CA ALA A 160 7.30 -5.86 -1.61
C ALA A 160 7.99 -6.70 -2.70
N ARG A 161 9.00 -7.53 -2.33
CA ARG A 161 9.65 -8.44 -3.28
C ARG A 161 8.67 -9.45 -3.88
N HIS A 162 7.78 -10.01 -3.07
CA HIS A 162 6.77 -10.95 -3.54
C HIS A 162 5.85 -10.30 -4.58
N TYR A 163 5.36 -9.08 -4.34
CA TYR A 163 4.47 -8.37 -5.26
C TYR A 163 5.17 -7.95 -6.55
N GLN A 164 6.43 -7.54 -6.46
CA GLN A 164 7.23 -7.26 -7.65
C GLN A 164 7.41 -8.51 -8.53
N MET A 165 7.73 -9.65 -7.91
CA MET A 165 7.93 -10.91 -8.63
C MET A 165 6.63 -11.46 -9.26
N THR A 166 5.49 -11.23 -8.62
CA THR A 166 4.18 -11.67 -9.13
C THR A 166 3.53 -10.65 -10.07
N GLY A 167 4.11 -9.46 -10.22
CA GLY A 167 3.54 -8.37 -11.01
C GLY A 167 2.29 -7.75 -10.40
N LEU A 168 2.00 -8.01 -9.13
CA LEU A 168 0.80 -7.50 -8.48
C LEU A 168 0.88 -6.00 -8.23
N PHE A 169 2.03 -5.51 -7.76
CA PHE A 169 2.29 -4.08 -7.51
C PHE A 169 3.71 -3.70 -7.91
N PHE A 170 3.91 -2.42 -8.22
CA PHE A 170 5.23 -1.82 -8.35
C PHE A 170 5.86 -1.63 -6.99
N THR A 171 7.19 -1.68 -6.92
CA THR A 171 7.90 -1.49 -5.66
C THR A 171 9.17 -0.68 -5.85
N ALA A 172 9.51 0.15 -4.86
CA ALA A 172 10.78 0.84 -4.80
C ALA A 172 11.28 0.88 -3.35
N LYS A 173 12.58 1.06 -3.17
CA LYS A 173 13.16 1.24 -1.84
C LYS A 173 12.99 2.69 -1.38
N GLN A 174 12.87 2.92 -0.07
CA GLN A 174 12.85 4.26 0.48
C GLN A 174 14.19 4.97 0.34
N GLU A 175 15.29 4.24 0.50
CA GLU A 175 16.64 4.80 0.37
C GLU A 175 16.90 5.25 -1.07
N GLY A 176 17.22 6.54 -1.26
CA GLY A 176 17.44 7.13 -2.57
C GLY A 176 16.18 7.23 -3.45
N LEU A 177 14.98 7.20 -2.87
CA LEU A 177 13.73 7.22 -3.60
C LEU A 177 13.57 8.51 -4.42
N ASN A 178 13.45 8.34 -5.73
CA ASN A 178 13.06 9.40 -6.65
C ASN A 178 11.67 9.09 -7.21
N LEU A 179 10.64 9.70 -6.62
CA LEU A 179 9.25 9.47 -6.98
C LEU A 179 8.92 9.85 -8.42
N VAL A 180 9.47 10.97 -8.89
CA VAL A 180 9.24 11.44 -10.29
C VAL A 180 9.75 10.39 -11.29
N MET A 181 10.95 9.87 -11.04
CA MET A 181 11.55 8.85 -11.90
C MET A 181 10.76 7.53 -11.83
N GLU A 182 10.39 7.07 -10.64
CA GLU A 182 9.65 5.81 -10.48
C GLU A 182 8.25 5.89 -11.10
N LEU A 183 7.52 6.97 -10.89
CA LEU A 183 6.21 7.18 -11.51
C LEU A 183 6.31 7.27 -13.04
N GLY A 184 7.30 7.99 -13.57
CA GLY A 184 7.54 8.06 -15.02
C GLY A 184 7.86 6.69 -15.65
N LYS A 185 8.63 5.83 -14.98
CA LYS A 185 8.87 4.44 -15.44
C LYS A 185 7.58 3.64 -15.49
N ILE A 186 6.72 3.80 -14.47
CA ILE A 186 5.44 3.10 -14.36
C ILE A 186 4.50 3.54 -15.47
N GLU A 187 4.35 4.83 -15.72
CA GLU A 187 3.51 5.37 -16.78
C GLU A 187 3.95 4.86 -18.16
N ASN A 188 5.26 4.89 -18.44
CA ASN A 188 5.82 4.38 -19.70
C ASN A 188 5.60 2.88 -19.89
N SER A 189 5.47 2.10 -18.81
CA SER A 189 5.19 0.66 -18.90
C SER A 189 3.78 0.34 -19.40
N PHE A 190 2.88 1.33 -19.41
CA PHE A 190 1.49 1.20 -19.88
C PHE A 190 1.23 1.83 -21.25
N THR A 191 2.18 2.60 -21.79
CA THR A 191 2.11 3.06 -23.19
C THR A 191 2.46 1.87 -24.08
N PRO A 192 1.52 1.37 -24.93
CA PRO A 192 1.88 0.36 -25.91
C PRO A 192 2.96 0.96 -26.81
N ASN A 193 4.04 0.24 -27.03
CA ASN A 193 4.95 0.55 -28.13
C ASN A 193 4.11 0.48 -29.41
N MET A 194 3.75 1.67 -29.95
CA MET A 194 3.19 1.80 -31.30
C MET A 194 4.27 1.52 -32.33
#